data_79557d2a6e13324f98107050935b5d49
#
_entry.id   79557d2a6e13324f98107050935b5d49
#
_cell.length_a   1.000
_cell.length_b   1.000
_cell.length_c   1.000
_cell.angle_alpha   90.00
_cell.angle_beta   90.00
_cell.angle_gamma   90.00
#
_symmetry.space_group_name_H-M   'P 1'
#
loop_
_entity.id
_entity.type
_entity.pdbx_description
1 polymer ?
#
loop_
_entity_poly.entity_id
_entity_poly.type
_entity_poly.pdbx_seq_one_letter_code
_entity_poly.pdbx_strand_id
1 'polypeptide(L)'
;MKVKEESEKVGLKLNIQKMNIMASGPITSWEIGGETVERVADFIFLGSKITADGDCRHEIKRHLLLGRKVMTNLDTILESRDITLPTKVHLVKAMVFPGVMYGCENWTVRKTEHRRIDAFESIGVGEDSWESLGLQDPTSPF
;
A
#
# COMPACT_ATOMS: atom_id res chain seq x y z
N MET A 1 17.19 -27.99 -2.27
CA MET A 1 16.22 -26.97 -2.75
C MET A 1 16.71 -26.46 -4.10
N LYS A 2 15.93 -26.65 -5.14
CA LYS A 2 16.32 -26.36 -6.56
C LYS A 2 16.83 -24.94 -6.78
N VAL A 3 16.20 -23.94 -6.15
CA VAL A 3 16.60 -22.52 -6.33
C VAL A 3 18.04 -22.28 -5.87
N LYS A 4 18.45 -22.86 -4.73
CA LYS A 4 19.81 -22.76 -4.23
C LYS A 4 20.81 -23.39 -5.21
N GLU A 5 20.51 -24.60 -5.68
CA GLU A 5 21.36 -25.34 -6.61
C GLU A 5 21.52 -24.63 -7.96
N GLU A 6 20.40 -24.12 -8.51
CA GLU A 6 20.40 -23.40 -9.78
C GLU A 6 21.10 -22.03 -9.70
N SER A 7 20.95 -21.32 -8.57
CA SER A 7 21.65 -20.06 -8.36
C SER A 7 23.16 -20.23 -8.22
N GLU A 8 23.62 -21.29 -7.56
CA GLU A 8 25.02 -21.59 -7.40
C GLU A 8 25.70 -21.92 -8.74
N LYS A 9 24.97 -22.57 -9.67
CA LYS A 9 25.48 -22.86 -11.03
C LYS A 9 25.85 -21.60 -11.83
N VAL A 10 25.18 -20.48 -11.57
CA VAL A 10 25.44 -19.18 -12.22
C VAL A 10 26.26 -18.23 -11.35
N GLY A 11 26.88 -18.74 -10.28
CA GLY A 11 27.74 -17.96 -9.40
C GLY A 11 27.02 -17.08 -8.38
N LEU A 12 25.71 -17.25 -8.20
CA LEU A 12 24.92 -16.52 -7.21
C LEU A 12 24.74 -17.34 -5.94
N LYS A 13 25.08 -16.75 -4.79
CA LYS A 13 24.93 -17.38 -3.48
C LYS A 13 23.75 -16.79 -2.73
N LEU A 14 22.82 -17.66 -2.28
CA LEU A 14 21.70 -17.23 -1.47
C LEU A 14 22.17 -16.76 -0.08
N ASN A 15 21.72 -15.60 0.33
CA ASN A 15 21.93 -15.10 1.68
C ASN A 15 20.76 -15.54 2.58
N ILE A 16 20.90 -16.69 3.24
CA ILE A 16 19.87 -17.32 4.04
C ILE A 16 19.46 -16.44 5.24
N GLN A 17 20.41 -15.70 5.81
CA GLN A 17 20.12 -14.79 6.94
C GLN A 17 19.19 -13.62 6.56
N LYS A 18 19.16 -13.25 5.29
CA LYS A 18 18.27 -12.20 4.76
C LYS A 18 16.99 -12.76 4.13
N MET A 19 16.85 -14.08 4.09
CA MET A 19 15.65 -14.74 3.57
C MET A 19 14.56 -14.81 4.63
N ASN A 20 13.34 -14.53 4.23
CA ASN A 20 12.16 -14.76 5.04
C ASN A 20 11.21 -15.70 4.29
N ILE A 21 10.44 -16.46 5.03
CA ILE A 21 9.41 -17.34 4.48
C ILE A 21 8.04 -16.87 4.95
N MET A 22 7.10 -16.80 4.03
CA MET A 22 5.70 -16.57 4.32
C MET A 22 4.89 -17.77 3.82
N ALA A 23 4.09 -18.36 4.70
CA ALA A 23 3.28 -19.52 4.38
C ALA A 23 1.82 -19.27 4.77
N SER A 24 0.91 -19.68 3.89
CA SER A 24 -0.54 -19.64 4.16
C SER A 24 -1.04 -20.80 5.05
N GLY A 25 -0.17 -21.73 5.40
CA GLY A 25 -0.47 -22.90 6.21
C GLY A 25 0.27 -22.94 7.55
N PRO A 26 0.13 -24.04 8.34
CA PRO A 26 0.67 -24.17 9.69
C PRO A 26 2.17 -24.48 9.72
N ILE A 27 2.96 -23.99 8.79
CA ILE A 27 4.42 -24.13 8.78
C ILE A 27 4.99 -23.22 9.86
N THR A 28 5.68 -23.78 10.84
CA THR A 28 6.27 -23.03 11.95
C THR A 28 7.74 -22.68 11.74
N SER A 29 8.48 -23.52 11.01
CA SER A 29 9.89 -23.30 10.68
C SER A 29 10.24 -23.89 9.32
N TRP A 30 11.30 -23.38 8.73
CA TRP A 30 11.85 -23.87 7.47
C TRP A 30 13.38 -23.83 7.51
N GLU A 31 14.01 -24.85 7.02
CA GLU A 31 15.49 -24.95 6.96
C GLU A 31 15.99 -25.05 5.53
N ILE A 32 17.04 -24.31 5.24
CA ILE A 32 17.75 -24.36 3.97
C ILE A 32 19.24 -24.59 4.25
N GLY A 33 19.76 -25.75 3.84
CA GLY A 33 21.17 -26.07 4.02
C GLY A 33 21.63 -26.11 5.48
N GLY A 34 20.75 -26.51 6.41
CA GLY A 34 21.01 -26.57 7.84
C GLY A 34 20.82 -25.25 8.59
N GLU A 35 20.46 -24.17 7.90
CA GLU A 35 20.15 -22.88 8.50
C GLU A 35 18.64 -22.66 8.54
N THR A 36 18.12 -22.18 9.68
CA THR A 36 16.70 -21.89 9.88
C THR A 36 16.35 -20.56 9.19
N VAL A 37 15.29 -20.57 8.38
CA VAL A 37 14.73 -19.36 7.76
C VAL A 37 13.60 -18.83 8.61
N GLU A 38 13.62 -17.52 8.86
CA GLU A 38 12.60 -16.85 9.67
C GLU A 38 11.25 -16.83 8.95
N ARG A 39 10.18 -17.18 9.70
CA ARG A 39 8.81 -17.06 9.21
C ARG A 39 8.25 -15.69 9.57
N VAL A 40 7.68 -15.02 8.57
CA VAL A 40 7.02 -13.73 8.73
C VAL A 40 5.54 -13.83 8.36
N ALA A 41 4.70 -13.06 9.04
CA ALA A 41 3.27 -12.97 8.75
C ALA A 41 2.97 -12.01 7.59
N ASP A 42 3.83 -11.02 7.42
CA ASP A 42 3.75 -10.06 6.32
C ASP A 42 5.15 -9.55 5.93
N PHE A 43 5.27 -8.99 4.75
CA PHE A 43 6.46 -8.26 4.31
C PHE A 43 6.11 -7.24 3.22
N ILE A 44 7.01 -6.28 3.01
CA ILE A 44 6.85 -5.29 1.95
C ILE A 44 7.74 -5.70 0.77
N PHE A 45 7.10 -5.93 -0.38
CA PHE A 45 7.76 -6.27 -1.63
C PHE A 45 7.42 -5.25 -2.71
N LEU A 46 8.45 -4.59 -3.24
CA LEU A 46 8.29 -3.51 -4.24
C LEU A 46 7.25 -2.45 -3.85
N GLY A 47 7.28 -2.05 -2.58
CA GLY A 47 6.36 -1.04 -2.04
C GLY A 47 4.96 -1.54 -1.68
N SER A 48 4.62 -2.81 -1.97
CA SER A 48 3.35 -3.44 -1.62
C SER A 48 3.48 -4.33 -0.39
N LYS A 49 2.56 -4.19 0.56
CA LYS A 49 2.48 -5.06 1.73
C LYS A 49 1.74 -6.35 1.37
N ILE A 50 2.42 -7.47 1.51
CA ILE A 50 1.89 -8.81 1.27
C ILE A 50 1.72 -9.51 2.61
N THR A 51 0.57 -10.14 2.83
CA THR A 51 0.22 -10.88 4.04
C THR A 51 0.00 -12.36 3.75
N ALA A 52 0.27 -13.22 4.72
CA ALA A 52 0.14 -14.67 4.58
C ALA A 52 -1.31 -15.13 4.34
N ASP A 53 -2.29 -14.38 4.80
CA ASP A 53 -3.73 -14.63 4.58
C ASP A 53 -4.28 -14.07 3.26
N GLY A 54 -3.45 -13.31 2.52
CA GLY A 54 -3.86 -12.65 1.27
C GLY A 54 -4.84 -11.49 1.46
N ASP A 55 -5.02 -10.99 2.69
CA ASP A 55 -5.93 -9.89 2.98
C ASP A 55 -5.26 -8.53 2.67
N CYS A 56 -5.77 -7.83 1.69
CA CYS A 56 -5.26 -6.54 1.24
C CYS A 56 -5.78 -5.33 2.03
N ARG A 57 -6.62 -5.51 3.05
CA ARG A 57 -7.20 -4.38 3.82
C ARG A 57 -6.14 -3.49 4.45
N HIS A 58 -5.10 -4.09 5.02
CA HIS A 58 -4.00 -3.33 5.63
C HIS A 58 -3.20 -2.55 4.59
N GLU A 59 -2.98 -3.15 3.43
CA GLU A 59 -2.31 -2.49 2.31
C GLU A 59 -3.13 -1.31 1.78
N ILE A 60 -4.42 -1.49 1.55
CA ILE A 60 -5.33 -0.44 1.10
C ILE A 60 -5.35 0.72 2.10
N LYS A 61 -5.51 0.43 3.39
CA LYS A 61 -5.46 1.46 4.45
C LYS A 61 -4.13 2.21 4.46
N ARG A 62 -3.01 1.50 4.31
CA ARG A 62 -1.69 2.12 4.27
C ARG A 62 -1.57 3.10 3.10
N HIS A 63 -2.01 2.71 1.91
CA HIS A 63 -1.98 3.58 0.73
C HIS A 63 -2.91 4.79 0.87
N LEU A 64 -4.10 4.61 1.43
CA LEU A 64 -5.01 5.73 1.71
C LEU A 64 -4.40 6.72 2.71
N LEU A 65 -3.71 6.23 3.75
CA LEU A 65 -2.99 7.09 4.70
C LEU A 65 -1.82 7.85 4.06
N LEU A 66 -1.09 7.21 3.15
CA LEU A 66 -0.05 7.88 2.37
C LEU A 66 -0.64 8.98 1.48
N GLY A 67 -1.77 8.69 0.81
CA GLY A 67 -2.50 9.68 0.03
C GLY A 67 -2.93 10.87 0.87
N ARG A 68 -3.50 10.63 2.05
CA ARG A 68 -3.86 11.69 3.01
C ARG A 68 -2.64 12.54 3.40
N LYS A 69 -1.51 11.92 3.69
CA LYS A 69 -0.28 12.65 4.02
C LYS A 69 0.17 13.56 2.89
N VAL A 70 0.09 13.10 1.65
CA VAL A 70 0.41 13.94 0.48
C VAL A 70 -0.61 15.08 0.34
N MET A 71 -1.91 14.82 0.54
CA MET A 71 -2.95 15.85 0.55
C MET A 71 -2.65 16.94 1.57
N THR A 72 -2.30 16.56 2.81
CA THR A 72 -1.92 17.52 3.86
C THR A 72 -0.72 18.37 3.47
N ASN A 73 0.27 17.79 2.77
CA ASN A 73 1.40 18.57 2.26
C ASN A 73 1.00 19.57 1.15
N LEU A 74 -0.14 19.36 0.49
CA LEU A 74 -0.68 20.26 -0.53
C LEU A 74 -1.69 21.28 0.01
N ASP A 75 -1.98 21.29 1.31
CA ASP A 75 -3.02 22.13 1.91
C ASP A 75 -2.90 23.61 1.53
N THR A 76 -1.71 24.19 1.60
CA THR A 76 -1.46 25.59 1.21
C THR A 76 -1.89 25.88 -0.23
N ILE A 77 -1.68 24.94 -1.14
CA ILE A 77 -2.07 25.07 -2.56
C ILE A 77 -3.57 24.86 -2.70
N LEU A 78 -4.12 23.86 -2.01
CA LEU A 78 -5.55 23.51 -2.08
C LEU A 78 -6.46 24.57 -1.45
N GLU A 79 -5.99 25.26 -0.41
CA GLU A 79 -6.68 26.37 0.25
C GLU A 79 -6.55 27.70 -0.50
N SER A 80 -5.55 27.84 -1.37
CA SER A 80 -5.32 29.08 -2.12
C SER A 80 -6.53 29.45 -2.99
N ARG A 81 -6.98 30.70 -2.88
CA ARG A 81 -8.06 31.26 -3.70
C ARG A 81 -7.60 31.64 -5.12
N ASP A 82 -6.29 31.84 -5.31
CA ASP A 82 -5.69 32.23 -6.57
C ASP A 82 -5.58 31.07 -7.56
N ILE A 83 -5.72 29.85 -7.08
CA ILE A 83 -5.63 28.62 -7.88
C ILE A 83 -7.04 28.12 -8.18
N THR A 84 -7.33 27.92 -9.46
CA THR A 84 -8.65 27.45 -9.91
C THR A 84 -8.92 26.00 -9.49
N LEU A 85 -10.19 25.67 -9.28
CA LEU A 85 -10.61 24.31 -8.91
C LEU A 85 -10.14 23.24 -9.91
N PRO A 86 -10.23 23.41 -11.25
CA PRO A 86 -9.70 22.47 -12.21
C PRO A 86 -8.21 22.19 -12.03
N THR A 87 -7.41 23.22 -11.72
CA THR A 87 -5.97 23.07 -11.46
C THR A 87 -5.73 22.26 -10.18
N LYS A 88 -6.48 22.52 -9.12
CA LYS A 88 -6.40 21.75 -7.86
C LYS A 88 -6.72 20.28 -8.08
N VAL A 89 -7.79 19.98 -8.80
CA VAL A 89 -8.18 18.60 -9.16
C VAL A 89 -7.08 17.91 -9.98
N HIS A 90 -6.49 18.63 -10.94
CA HIS A 90 -5.39 18.10 -11.75
C HIS A 90 -4.16 17.75 -10.88
N LEU A 91 -3.80 18.62 -9.93
CA LEU A 91 -2.70 18.37 -8.98
C LEU A 91 -2.95 17.13 -8.13
N VAL A 92 -4.15 16.99 -7.57
CA VAL A 92 -4.52 15.81 -6.77
C VAL A 92 -4.43 14.54 -7.61
N LYS A 93 -4.97 14.54 -8.80
CA LYS A 93 -4.90 13.39 -9.73
C LYS A 93 -3.46 13.04 -10.12
N ALA A 94 -2.61 14.02 -10.31
CA ALA A 94 -1.23 13.80 -10.74
C ALA A 94 -0.30 13.36 -9.60
N MET A 95 -0.52 13.85 -8.37
CA MET A 95 0.40 13.66 -7.25
C MET A 95 -0.08 12.65 -6.21
N VAL A 96 -1.37 12.58 -5.96
CA VAL A 96 -1.93 11.74 -4.89
C VAL A 96 -2.35 10.37 -5.43
N PHE A 97 -3.11 10.32 -6.51
CA PHE A 97 -3.67 9.07 -7.04
C PHE A 97 -2.62 8.02 -7.43
N PRO A 98 -1.50 8.38 -8.10
CA PRO A 98 -0.49 7.38 -8.45
C PRO A 98 0.10 6.67 -7.21
N GLY A 99 0.30 7.41 -6.12
CA GLY A 99 0.81 6.86 -4.87
C GLY A 99 -0.20 5.95 -4.17
N VAL A 100 -1.48 6.33 -4.17
CA VAL A 100 -2.56 5.54 -3.56
C VAL A 100 -2.87 4.28 -4.35
N MET A 101 -2.94 4.40 -5.68
CA MET A 101 -3.32 3.30 -6.57
C MET A 101 -2.14 2.40 -6.98
N TYR A 102 -0.93 2.68 -6.51
CA TYR A 102 0.24 1.86 -6.79
C TYR A 102 0.04 0.42 -6.32
N GLY A 103 0.20 -0.54 -7.22
CA GLY A 103 0.05 -1.96 -6.91
C GLY A 103 -1.40 -2.43 -6.71
N CYS A 104 -2.41 -1.59 -7.02
CA CYS A 104 -3.82 -1.91 -6.81
C CYS A 104 -4.30 -3.12 -7.63
N GLU A 105 -3.65 -3.45 -8.73
CA GLU A 105 -3.92 -4.63 -9.55
C GLU A 105 -3.76 -5.95 -8.80
N ASN A 106 -2.97 -5.94 -7.72
CA ASN A 106 -2.74 -7.12 -6.88
C ASN A 106 -3.70 -7.21 -5.69
N TRP A 107 -4.60 -6.23 -5.52
CA TRP A 107 -5.48 -6.20 -4.36
C TRP A 107 -6.71 -7.06 -4.54
N THR A 108 -7.00 -7.91 -3.54
CA THR A 108 -8.29 -8.54 -3.40
C THR A 108 -9.22 -7.58 -2.67
N VAL A 109 -10.00 -6.81 -3.42
CA VAL A 109 -10.80 -5.71 -2.88
C VAL A 109 -12.18 -6.21 -2.46
N ARG A 110 -12.54 -6.01 -1.19
CA ARG A 110 -13.88 -6.27 -0.68
C ARG A 110 -14.80 -5.09 -0.95
N LYS A 111 -16.10 -5.32 -0.85
CA LYS A 111 -17.12 -4.29 -1.14
C LYS A 111 -16.97 -3.00 -0.33
N THR A 112 -16.48 -3.11 0.92
CA THR A 112 -16.22 -1.97 1.80
C THR A 112 -15.02 -1.14 1.35
N GLU A 113 -13.98 -1.79 0.86
CA GLU A 113 -12.78 -1.14 0.34
C GLU A 113 -13.03 -0.52 -1.03
N HIS A 114 -13.87 -1.13 -1.87
CA HIS A 114 -14.33 -0.51 -3.13
C HIS A 114 -14.95 0.86 -2.87
N ARG A 115 -15.89 0.94 -1.92
CA ARG A 115 -16.52 2.22 -1.55
C ARG A 115 -15.52 3.27 -1.09
N ARG A 116 -14.48 2.85 -0.35
CA ARG A 116 -13.41 3.76 0.10
C ARG A 116 -12.54 4.26 -1.04
N ILE A 117 -12.22 3.40 -1.99
CA ILE A 117 -11.44 3.76 -3.18
C ILE A 117 -12.25 4.68 -4.08
N ASP A 118 -13.52 4.34 -4.33
CA ASP A 118 -14.43 5.15 -5.12
C ASP A 118 -14.64 6.54 -4.50
N ALA A 119 -14.81 6.60 -3.17
CA ALA A 119 -14.90 7.86 -2.45
C ALA A 119 -13.60 8.67 -2.58
N PHE A 120 -12.43 8.02 -2.50
CA PHE A 120 -11.15 8.68 -2.70
C PHE A 120 -11.00 9.22 -4.13
N GLU A 121 -11.42 8.48 -5.14
CA GLU A 121 -11.44 8.93 -6.54
C GLU A 121 -12.40 10.11 -6.75
N SER A 122 -13.47 10.18 -5.95
CA SER A 122 -14.47 11.26 -5.99
C SER A 122 -14.04 12.54 -5.26
N ILE A 123 -12.91 12.53 -4.55
CA ILE A 123 -12.36 13.68 -3.79
C ILE A 123 -12.06 14.91 -4.65
N GLY A 124 -12.16 14.83 -5.95
CA GLY A 124 -12.10 16.01 -6.80
C GLY A 124 -13.36 16.89 -6.77
N VAL A 125 -14.43 16.52 -6.02
CA VAL A 125 -15.78 17.07 -6.24
C VAL A 125 -16.51 17.58 -4.96
N GLY A 126 -16.05 17.31 -3.72
CA GLY A 126 -16.77 17.83 -2.54
C GLY A 126 -16.20 17.44 -1.18
N GLU A 127 -16.55 18.27 -0.19
CA GLU A 127 -16.15 18.17 1.23
C GLU A 127 -16.67 16.90 1.93
N ASP A 128 -17.74 16.27 1.43
CA ASP A 128 -18.40 15.11 2.05
C ASP A 128 -17.63 13.79 1.87
N SER A 129 -16.53 13.80 1.14
CA SER A 129 -15.79 12.58 0.80
C SER A 129 -14.89 12.06 1.92
N TRP A 130 -14.50 12.89 2.88
CA TRP A 130 -13.63 12.49 3.99
C TRP A 130 -14.29 11.48 4.94
N GLU A 131 -15.56 11.71 5.27
CA GLU A 131 -16.33 10.81 6.14
C GLU A 131 -16.52 9.43 5.51
N SER A 132 -16.75 9.36 4.20
CA SER A 132 -16.92 8.11 3.49
C SER A 132 -15.63 7.29 3.39
N LEU A 133 -14.46 7.95 3.49
CA LEU A 133 -13.15 7.30 3.61
C LEU A 133 -12.85 6.81 5.03
N GLY A 134 -13.69 7.17 6.03
CA GLY A 134 -13.39 6.95 7.43
C GLY A 134 -12.18 7.75 7.90
N LEU A 135 -11.92 8.87 7.24
CA LEU A 135 -10.87 9.83 7.56
C LEU A 135 -11.54 11.07 8.16
N GLN A 136 -10.92 11.67 9.16
CA GLN A 136 -11.38 12.96 9.65
C GLN A 136 -11.07 14.05 8.63
N ASP A 137 -11.99 14.99 8.49
CA ASP A 137 -11.79 16.22 7.73
C ASP A 137 -10.54 16.93 8.29
N PRO A 138 -9.52 17.24 7.46
CA PRO A 138 -8.34 17.96 7.92
C PRO A 138 -8.64 19.38 8.40
N THR A 139 -9.83 19.94 8.07
CA THR A 139 -10.29 21.25 8.53
C THR A 139 -11.12 21.15 9.81
N SER A 140 -11.51 19.96 10.23
CA SER A 140 -12.21 19.72 11.49
C SER A 140 -11.25 19.80 12.67
N PRO A 141 -11.52 20.63 13.69
CA PRO A 141 -10.66 20.78 14.87
C PRO A 141 -10.66 19.55 15.78
N PHE A 142 -11.38 18.47 15.43
CA PHE A 142 -11.49 17.24 16.21
C PHE A 142 -11.41 15.98 15.36
#